data_398886e848d85d1849a4b82945c7e2f2
#
_entry.id   398886e848d85d1849a4b82945c7e2f2
#
_cell.length_a   1.000
_cell.length_b   1.000
_cell.length_c   1.000
_cell.angle_alpha   90.00
_cell.angle_beta   90.00
_cell.angle_gamma   90.00
#
_symmetry.space_group_name_H-M   'P 1'
#
loop_
_entity.id
_entity.type
_entity.pdbx_description
1 polymer ?
#
loop_
_entity_poly.entity_id
_entity_poly.type
_entity_poly.pdbx_seq_one_letter_code
_entity_poly.pdbx_strand_id
1 'polypeptide(L)'
;MNARTMPAAAARPMLPAILDDAPRMNFIRFCELLELAAPDAPPLGTTDSPAADPIRFRSRAQLGFPGREIDAVRYDTDDPAAPPSVVTTFLGLYGVDARMPAYFVDEVAQNRDGAERLSAFLDLFHHRVITQYYRVARKYRYPVGFRRDGTDPVSRYLLSFAGFGFSTSARIATLVPRLPAAGEPPASSTASQQLPEVADKRRLLSMLGLAMQKTRTAEGLAGVLSHAVPDASIAVEEFHPVWRQIDDVEPAALGEQCLLGRGFYDRANTVRVVITPASREAVLALVPGQPAHREVMALLRFYLGYESEADLQMHVRADLMPKPMLEPRQANLGFTAQLEAPAWSSAGGPARITRVQLGRWNGAGERTASRTTTGTGACA
;
A
#
# COMPACT_ATOMS: atom_id res chain seq x y z
N MET A 1 0.62 26.37 -39.57
CA MET A 1 -0.37 25.29 -39.76
C MET A 1 0.29 24.01 -39.37
N ASN A 2 0.19 23.62 -38.10
CA ASN A 2 0.67 22.31 -37.62
C ASN A 2 -0.54 21.58 -37.04
N ALA A 3 -1.06 20.66 -37.82
CA ALA A 3 -2.07 19.73 -37.39
C ALA A 3 -1.48 18.84 -36.28
N ARG A 4 -1.86 19.05 -35.03
CA ARG A 4 -1.63 18.10 -33.98
C ARG A 4 -2.51 16.88 -34.23
N THR A 5 -1.95 15.85 -34.82
CA THR A 5 -2.52 14.54 -34.89
C THR A 5 -2.67 14.04 -33.46
N MET A 6 -3.90 14.04 -32.96
CA MET A 6 -4.21 13.36 -31.69
C MET A 6 -3.90 11.85 -31.87
N PRO A 7 -3.21 11.20 -30.92
CA PRO A 7 -3.03 9.77 -31.00
C PRO A 7 -4.41 9.10 -30.98
N ALA A 8 -4.67 8.28 -32.00
CA ALA A 8 -5.85 7.44 -32.07
C ALA A 8 -6.03 6.70 -30.74
N ALA A 9 -7.10 7.02 -30.03
CA ALA A 9 -7.51 6.29 -28.84
C ALA A 9 -7.63 4.84 -29.26
N ALA A 10 -6.75 3.99 -28.75
CA ALA A 10 -6.86 2.55 -28.93
C ALA A 10 -8.29 2.18 -28.55
N ALA A 11 -9.05 1.62 -29.49
CA ALA A 11 -10.47 1.34 -29.37
C ALA A 11 -10.69 0.53 -28.08
N ARG A 12 -11.27 1.17 -27.07
CA ARG A 12 -11.64 0.56 -25.79
C ARG A 12 -12.94 -0.18 -26.03
N PRO A 13 -12.95 -1.51 -26.18
CA PRO A 13 -14.11 -2.26 -26.65
C PRO A 13 -15.31 -2.20 -25.69
N MET A 14 -15.09 -1.79 -24.43
CA MET A 14 -16.13 -1.69 -23.42
C MET A 14 -16.93 -0.38 -23.43
N LEU A 15 -16.38 0.72 -23.94
CA LEU A 15 -17.03 2.02 -23.89
C LEU A 15 -18.33 2.09 -24.71
N PRO A 16 -18.38 1.60 -25.96
CA PRO A 16 -19.65 1.55 -26.72
C PRO A 16 -20.74 0.73 -26.04
N ALA A 17 -20.40 -0.45 -25.52
CA ALA A 17 -21.36 -1.30 -24.83
C ALA A 17 -21.95 -0.65 -23.57
N ILE A 18 -21.14 0.10 -22.81
CA ILE A 18 -21.60 0.84 -21.64
C ILE A 18 -22.56 1.98 -22.06
N LEU A 19 -22.26 2.66 -23.17
CA LEU A 19 -23.11 3.73 -23.68
C LEU A 19 -24.45 3.19 -24.21
N ASP A 20 -24.46 2.06 -24.90
CA ASP A 20 -25.66 1.42 -25.43
C ASP A 20 -26.59 0.95 -24.30
N ASP A 21 -26.04 0.44 -23.21
CA ASP A 21 -26.79 -0.01 -22.04
C ASP A 21 -27.11 1.10 -21.02
N ALA A 22 -26.58 2.31 -21.21
CA ALA A 22 -26.74 3.42 -20.28
C ALA A 22 -28.19 3.67 -19.82
N PRO A 23 -29.22 3.63 -20.70
CA PRO A 23 -30.62 3.88 -20.30
C PRO A 23 -31.19 2.82 -19.35
N ARG A 24 -30.54 1.68 -19.21
CA ARG A 24 -30.95 0.59 -18.32
C ARG A 24 -30.23 0.61 -16.99
N MET A 25 -29.20 1.43 -16.85
CA MET A 25 -28.34 1.51 -15.67
C MET A 25 -28.80 2.63 -14.73
N ASN A 26 -28.50 2.46 -13.45
CA ASN A 26 -28.50 3.55 -12.50
C ASN A 26 -27.37 4.53 -12.86
N PHE A 27 -27.64 5.83 -12.74
CA PHE A 27 -26.69 6.90 -13.12
C PHE A 27 -25.33 6.76 -12.44
N ILE A 28 -25.30 6.48 -11.13
CA ILE A 28 -24.04 6.37 -10.40
C ILE A 28 -23.25 5.17 -10.92
N ARG A 29 -23.91 4.03 -11.14
CA ARG A 29 -23.26 2.83 -11.68
C ARG A 29 -22.73 3.04 -13.09
N PHE A 30 -23.47 3.75 -13.92
CA PHE A 30 -23.00 4.14 -15.25
C PHE A 30 -21.72 4.94 -15.19
N CYS A 31 -21.64 5.99 -14.34
CA CYS A 31 -20.44 6.80 -14.17
C CYS A 31 -19.26 6.01 -13.63
N GLU A 32 -19.50 5.07 -12.68
CA GLU A 32 -18.48 4.17 -12.15
C GLU A 32 -17.87 3.29 -13.25
N LEU A 33 -18.71 2.68 -14.08
CA LEU A 33 -18.27 1.82 -15.19
C LEU A 33 -17.51 2.64 -16.25
N LEU A 34 -17.98 3.86 -16.53
CA LEU A 34 -17.31 4.76 -17.46
C LEU A 34 -15.88 5.09 -17.01
N GLU A 35 -15.69 5.41 -15.74
CA GLU A 35 -14.35 5.67 -15.19
C GLU A 35 -13.47 4.42 -15.17
N LEU A 36 -14.04 3.25 -14.88
CA LEU A 36 -13.30 1.98 -14.95
C LEU A 36 -12.88 1.63 -16.38
N ALA A 37 -13.70 1.96 -17.37
CA ALA A 37 -13.37 1.77 -18.79
C ALA A 37 -12.30 2.74 -19.29
N ALA A 38 -12.07 3.85 -18.58
CA ALA A 38 -11.12 4.90 -18.96
C ALA A 38 -10.17 5.25 -17.79
N PRO A 39 -9.34 4.31 -17.30
CA PRO A 39 -8.52 4.52 -16.10
C PRO A 39 -7.47 5.63 -16.24
N ASP A 40 -7.03 5.94 -17.47
CA ASP A 40 -6.05 6.99 -17.76
C ASP A 40 -6.68 8.37 -17.95
N ALA A 41 -8.02 8.44 -18.05
CA ALA A 41 -8.73 9.71 -18.15
C ALA A 41 -8.90 10.35 -16.76
N PRO A 42 -8.90 11.67 -16.64
CA PRO A 42 -9.22 12.32 -15.38
C PRO A 42 -10.63 11.93 -14.93
N PRO A 43 -10.85 11.72 -13.61
CA PRO A 43 -12.18 11.41 -13.09
C PRO A 43 -13.19 12.49 -13.46
N LEU A 44 -14.43 12.12 -13.72
CA LEU A 44 -15.50 13.02 -14.13
C LEU A 44 -15.62 14.24 -13.20
N GLY A 45 -15.66 15.43 -13.78
CA GLY A 45 -15.82 16.69 -13.08
C GLY A 45 -14.62 17.12 -12.23
N THR A 46 -13.44 16.55 -12.41
CA THR A 46 -12.19 17.00 -11.75
C THR A 46 -11.43 18.04 -12.58
N THR A 47 -11.76 18.15 -13.86
CA THR A 47 -11.16 19.13 -14.78
C THR A 47 -11.85 20.49 -14.68
N ASP A 48 -11.12 21.56 -14.90
CA ASP A 48 -11.69 22.92 -14.93
C ASP A 48 -12.58 23.14 -16.16
N SER A 49 -12.22 22.50 -17.28
CA SER A 49 -12.97 22.54 -18.53
C SER A 49 -13.58 21.18 -18.85
N PRO A 50 -14.85 21.12 -19.26
CA PRO A 50 -15.47 19.88 -19.70
C PRO A 50 -14.88 19.35 -21.01
N ALA A 51 -14.01 20.08 -21.68
CA ALA A 51 -13.42 19.68 -22.97
C ALA A 51 -12.69 18.33 -22.92
N ALA A 52 -12.12 17.97 -21.77
CA ALA A 52 -11.41 16.71 -21.57
C ALA A 52 -12.31 15.54 -21.10
N ASP A 53 -13.57 15.82 -20.78
CA ASP A 53 -14.48 14.77 -20.29
C ASP A 53 -14.94 13.88 -21.46
N PRO A 54 -15.02 12.54 -21.27
CA PRO A 54 -15.34 11.61 -22.34
C PRO A 54 -16.79 11.66 -22.81
N ILE A 55 -17.66 12.31 -22.07
CA ILE A 55 -19.10 12.45 -22.34
C ILE A 55 -19.58 13.87 -21.99
N ARG A 56 -20.77 14.20 -22.47
CA ARG A 56 -21.49 15.43 -22.09
C ARG A 56 -22.83 15.05 -21.47
N PHE A 57 -23.14 15.64 -20.32
CA PHE A 57 -24.47 15.49 -19.73
C PHE A 57 -25.38 16.62 -20.22
N ARG A 58 -26.60 16.25 -20.63
CA ARG A 58 -27.67 17.17 -21.02
C ARG A 58 -28.93 16.85 -20.22
N SER A 59 -29.76 17.84 -19.98
CA SER A 59 -31.06 17.65 -19.36
C SER A 59 -32.11 17.21 -20.38
N ARG A 60 -33.08 16.38 -19.92
CA ARG A 60 -34.22 16.02 -20.75
C ARG A 60 -35.21 17.19 -20.82
N ALA A 61 -35.53 17.63 -22.04
CA ALA A 61 -36.42 18.75 -22.26
C ALA A 61 -37.92 18.44 -22.03
N GLN A 62 -38.31 17.15 -21.98
CA GLN A 62 -39.71 16.74 -21.87
C GLN A 62 -40.25 16.96 -20.46
N LEU A 63 -41.52 17.36 -20.34
CA LEU A 63 -42.20 17.65 -19.08
C LEU A 63 -42.92 16.44 -18.49
N GLY A 64 -42.91 15.28 -19.17
CA GLY A 64 -43.49 14.03 -18.66
C GLY A 64 -42.65 13.38 -17.56
N PHE A 65 -43.30 12.59 -16.69
CA PHE A 65 -42.62 11.86 -15.62
C PHE A 65 -41.54 10.90 -16.17
N PRO A 66 -40.30 10.99 -15.71
CA PRO A 66 -39.25 10.09 -16.15
C PRO A 66 -39.39 8.71 -15.48
N GLY A 67 -39.26 7.65 -16.26
CA GLY A 67 -39.19 6.27 -15.74
C GLY A 67 -37.77 5.76 -15.51
N ARG A 68 -36.75 6.56 -15.88
CA ARG A 68 -35.33 6.20 -15.82
C ARG A 68 -34.49 7.43 -15.46
N GLU A 69 -33.33 7.21 -14.88
CA GLU A 69 -32.39 8.28 -14.55
C GLU A 69 -31.62 8.78 -15.79
N ILE A 70 -31.33 7.87 -16.72
CA ILE A 70 -30.72 8.18 -18.03
C ILE A 70 -31.76 7.87 -19.10
N ASP A 71 -32.12 8.88 -19.87
CA ASP A 71 -33.13 8.77 -20.92
C ASP A 71 -32.56 8.14 -22.19
N ALA A 72 -31.51 8.75 -22.72
CA ALA A 72 -30.86 8.31 -23.96
C ALA A 72 -29.39 8.76 -24.02
N VAL A 73 -28.65 8.10 -24.90
CA VAL A 73 -27.33 8.57 -25.35
C VAL A 73 -27.49 9.09 -26.78
N ARG A 74 -26.99 10.29 -27.05
CA ARG A 74 -27.04 10.94 -28.37
C ARG A 74 -25.65 11.17 -28.89
N TYR A 75 -25.43 10.83 -30.13
CA TYR A 75 -24.20 11.12 -30.85
C TYR A 75 -24.45 12.34 -31.74
N ASP A 76 -23.44 13.18 -31.87
CA ASP A 76 -23.51 14.31 -32.80
C ASP A 76 -23.36 13.78 -34.24
N THR A 77 -24.30 14.11 -35.12
CA THR A 77 -24.26 13.70 -36.52
C THR A 77 -23.36 14.59 -37.35
N ASP A 78 -23.17 15.83 -36.92
CA ASP A 78 -22.41 16.84 -37.66
C ASP A 78 -20.90 16.78 -37.29
N ASP A 79 -20.61 16.35 -36.06
CA ASP A 79 -19.22 16.16 -35.58
C ASP A 79 -19.05 14.79 -34.90
N PRO A 80 -18.67 13.74 -35.67
CA PRO A 80 -18.45 12.42 -35.13
C PRO A 80 -17.29 12.33 -34.10
N ALA A 81 -16.44 13.37 -34.02
CA ALA A 81 -15.37 13.45 -33.04
C ALA A 81 -15.82 14.06 -31.70
N ALA A 82 -17.02 14.64 -31.67
CA ALA A 82 -17.59 15.19 -30.45
C ALA A 82 -17.91 14.11 -29.44
N PRO A 83 -17.71 14.34 -28.15
CA PRO A 83 -18.08 13.38 -27.12
C PRO A 83 -19.59 13.14 -27.09
N PRO A 84 -20.04 11.87 -26.91
CA PRO A 84 -21.46 11.54 -26.87
C PRO A 84 -22.17 12.28 -25.74
N SER A 85 -23.42 12.66 -25.99
CA SER A 85 -24.27 13.37 -25.04
C SER A 85 -25.20 12.38 -24.32
N VAL A 86 -25.11 12.34 -22.99
CA VAL A 86 -25.94 11.51 -22.12
C VAL A 86 -27.05 12.38 -21.53
N VAL A 87 -28.30 12.05 -21.88
CA VAL A 87 -29.47 12.81 -21.44
C VAL A 87 -29.95 12.28 -20.10
N THR A 88 -29.90 13.12 -19.06
CA THR A 88 -30.36 12.80 -17.70
C THR A 88 -31.73 13.39 -17.43
N THR A 89 -32.47 12.79 -16.52
CA THR A 89 -33.88 13.15 -16.22
C THR A 89 -34.06 13.88 -14.90
N PHE A 90 -32.96 14.09 -14.16
CA PHE A 90 -32.95 14.68 -12.83
C PHE A 90 -31.93 15.83 -12.74
N LEU A 91 -32.10 16.69 -11.74
CA LEU A 91 -31.25 17.87 -11.50
C LEU A 91 -31.11 18.81 -12.72
N GLY A 92 -32.06 18.75 -13.66
CA GLY A 92 -32.04 19.61 -14.84
C GLY A 92 -32.35 21.06 -14.52
N LEU A 93 -31.72 21.97 -15.24
CA LEU A 93 -32.11 23.39 -15.23
C LEU A 93 -33.38 23.62 -16.03
N TYR A 94 -33.71 22.74 -16.96
CA TYR A 94 -34.96 22.64 -17.68
C TYR A 94 -35.46 21.19 -17.64
N GLY A 95 -36.76 20.99 -17.92
CA GLY A 95 -37.41 19.67 -17.76
C GLY A 95 -38.29 19.61 -16.51
N VAL A 96 -38.63 18.38 -16.04
CA VAL A 96 -39.62 18.15 -14.97
C VAL A 96 -39.24 18.78 -13.65
N ASP A 97 -37.98 18.66 -13.23
CA ASP A 97 -37.50 19.12 -11.92
C ASP A 97 -36.87 20.52 -11.98
N ALA A 98 -37.10 21.25 -13.07
CA ALA A 98 -36.46 22.54 -13.28
C ALA A 98 -36.90 23.58 -12.24
N ARG A 99 -35.93 24.34 -11.73
CA ARG A 99 -36.14 25.47 -10.84
C ARG A 99 -36.19 26.80 -11.60
N MET A 100 -36.09 26.75 -12.93
CA MET A 100 -36.20 27.92 -13.83
C MET A 100 -37.66 28.36 -13.96
N PRO A 101 -37.92 29.64 -14.24
CA PRO A 101 -39.27 30.10 -14.55
C PRO A 101 -39.92 29.31 -15.69
N ALA A 102 -41.22 29.04 -15.55
CA ALA A 102 -41.96 28.13 -16.44
C ALA A 102 -41.86 28.48 -17.91
N TYR A 103 -41.76 29.76 -18.26
CA TYR A 103 -41.67 30.17 -19.64
C TYR A 103 -40.38 29.73 -20.37
N PHE A 104 -39.24 29.64 -19.66
CA PHE A 104 -38.01 29.08 -20.23
C PHE A 104 -38.14 27.57 -20.43
N VAL A 105 -38.76 26.88 -19.45
CA VAL A 105 -38.98 25.44 -19.53
C VAL A 105 -39.91 25.12 -20.69
N ASP A 106 -40.97 25.90 -20.87
CA ASP A 106 -41.93 25.72 -21.95
C ASP A 106 -41.29 26.00 -23.33
N GLU A 107 -40.47 27.05 -23.45
CA GLU A 107 -39.74 27.39 -24.67
C GLU A 107 -38.83 26.25 -25.11
N VAL A 108 -38.06 25.67 -24.19
CA VAL A 108 -37.18 24.53 -24.47
C VAL A 108 -37.98 23.26 -24.76
N ALA A 109 -39.05 22.99 -24.00
CA ALA A 109 -39.87 21.78 -24.15
C ALA A 109 -40.62 21.76 -25.50
N GLN A 110 -41.07 22.93 -25.98
CA GLN A 110 -41.76 23.09 -27.26
C GLN A 110 -40.79 23.28 -28.46
N ASN A 111 -39.49 23.33 -28.19
CA ASN A 111 -38.48 23.55 -29.22
C ASN A 111 -38.75 24.78 -30.09
N ARG A 112 -39.09 25.92 -29.47
CA ARG A 112 -39.34 27.17 -30.17
C ARG A 112 -38.06 27.73 -30.81
N ASP A 113 -38.21 28.63 -31.74
CA ASP A 113 -37.06 29.27 -32.40
C ASP A 113 -36.11 29.90 -31.38
N GLY A 114 -34.85 29.48 -31.42
CA GLY A 114 -33.83 29.91 -30.45
C GLY A 114 -33.69 29.05 -29.20
N ALA A 115 -34.62 28.15 -28.90
CA ALA A 115 -34.62 27.27 -27.75
C ALA A 115 -33.37 26.36 -27.69
N GLU A 116 -32.84 25.98 -28.85
CA GLU A 116 -31.64 25.16 -28.96
C GLU A 116 -30.41 25.88 -28.39
N ARG A 117 -30.28 27.18 -28.66
CA ARG A 117 -29.15 27.97 -28.10
C ARG A 117 -29.29 28.16 -26.61
N LEU A 118 -30.51 28.34 -26.11
CA LEU A 118 -30.80 28.43 -24.67
C LEU A 118 -30.49 27.11 -23.98
N SER A 119 -30.97 25.98 -24.51
CA SER A 119 -30.71 24.65 -23.93
C SER A 119 -29.21 24.32 -23.93
N ALA A 120 -28.48 24.61 -25.01
CA ALA A 120 -27.04 24.40 -25.08
C ALA A 120 -26.29 25.24 -24.03
N PHE A 121 -26.72 26.48 -23.79
CA PHE A 121 -26.14 27.31 -22.72
C PHE A 121 -26.43 26.73 -21.33
N LEU A 122 -27.65 26.31 -21.05
CA LEU A 122 -28.03 25.70 -19.77
C LEU A 122 -27.34 24.36 -19.55
N ASP A 123 -27.08 23.59 -20.60
CA ASP A 123 -26.38 22.30 -20.53
C ASP A 123 -24.93 22.43 -20.08
N LEU A 124 -24.27 23.56 -20.29
CA LEU A 124 -22.93 23.80 -19.73
C LEU A 124 -22.96 23.73 -18.19
N PHE A 125 -23.95 24.37 -17.59
CA PHE A 125 -24.12 24.34 -16.15
C PHE A 125 -24.62 22.97 -15.67
N HIS A 126 -25.56 22.37 -16.39
CA HIS A 126 -26.10 21.05 -16.07
C HIS A 126 -25.01 19.99 -16.04
N HIS A 127 -24.13 19.96 -17.04
CA HIS A 127 -22.99 19.05 -17.04
C HIS A 127 -22.14 19.19 -15.77
N ARG A 128 -21.86 20.42 -15.35
CA ARG A 128 -21.09 20.66 -14.13
C ARG A 128 -21.83 20.25 -12.86
N VAL A 129 -23.13 20.53 -12.76
CA VAL A 129 -23.96 20.13 -11.61
C VAL A 129 -24.01 18.62 -11.48
N ILE A 130 -24.28 17.90 -12.56
CA ILE A 130 -24.36 16.43 -12.57
C ILE A 130 -23.02 15.79 -12.22
N THR A 131 -21.92 16.27 -12.77
CA THR A 131 -20.59 15.76 -12.43
C THR A 131 -20.23 16.01 -10.97
N GLN A 132 -20.60 17.16 -10.41
CA GLN A 132 -20.41 17.44 -8.98
C GLN A 132 -21.31 16.55 -8.10
N TYR A 133 -22.56 16.33 -8.49
CA TYR A 133 -23.45 15.39 -7.81
C TYR A 133 -22.83 13.99 -7.73
N TYR A 134 -22.32 13.47 -8.85
CA TYR A 134 -21.63 12.20 -8.88
C TYR A 134 -20.41 12.17 -7.94
N ARG A 135 -19.59 13.23 -7.95
CA ARG A 135 -18.43 13.35 -7.07
C ARG A 135 -18.81 13.34 -5.59
N VAL A 136 -19.88 14.02 -5.22
CA VAL A 136 -20.40 14.03 -3.84
C VAL A 136 -20.88 12.64 -3.44
N ALA A 137 -21.66 11.97 -4.30
CA ALA A 137 -22.14 10.61 -4.04
C ALA A 137 -20.98 9.59 -3.90
N ARG A 138 -19.94 9.74 -4.72
CA ARG A 138 -18.75 8.89 -4.68
C ARG A 138 -17.88 9.13 -3.46
N LYS A 139 -17.81 10.36 -2.94
CA LYS A 139 -16.90 10.75 -1.85
C LYS A 139 -16.98 9.83 -0.64
N TYR A 140 -18.17 9.35 -0.31
CA TYR A 140 -18.42 8.51 0.86
C TYR A 140 -18.47 7.02 0.55
N ARG A 141 -18.19 6.62 -0.70
CA ARG A 141 -18.15 5.23 -1.14
C ARG A 141 -16.71 4.76 -1.30
N TYR A 142 -16.10 4.31 -0.20
CA TYR A 142 -14.70 3.88 -0.19
C TYR A 142 -14.34 2.85 -1.28
N PRO A 143 -15.13 1.76 -1.50
CA PRO A 143 -14.78 0.76 -2.52
C PRO A 143 -14.66 1.31 -3.94
N VAL A 144 -15.45 2.35 -4.26
CA VAL A 144 -15.45 3.00 -5.59
C VAL A 144 -14.27 3.94 -5.74
N GLY A 145 -13.88 4.60 -4.66
CA GLY A 145 -12.75 5.53 -4.62
C GLY A 145 -11.39 4.86 -4.49
N PHE A 146 -11.35 3.57 -4.14
CA PHE A 146 -10.13 2.83 -3.84
C PHE A 146 -9.22 2.70 -5.07
N ARG A 147 -7.98 3.14 -4.92
CA ARG A 147 -6.91 2.94 -5.90
C ARG A 147 -5.98 1.83 -5.45
N ARG A 148 -5.54 1.02 -6.41
CA ARG A 148 -4.69 -0.15 -6.13
C ARG A 148 -3.45 0.18 -5.31
N ASP A 149 -2.89 1.37 -5.48
CA ASP A 149 -1.68 1.81 -4.78
C ASP A 149 -1.95 2.46 -3.42
N GLY A 150 -3.21 2.48 -2.94
CA GLY A 150 -3.59 3.17 -1.70
C GLY A 150 -3.30 4.67 -1.73
N THR A 151 -3.35 5.27 -2.93
CA THR A 151 -3.11 6.71 -3.14
C THR A 151 -4.37 7.54 -3.04
N ASP A 152 -5.53 6.90 -2.91
CA ASP A 152 -6.81 7.57 -2.70
C ASP A 152 -6.86 8.28 -1.33
N PRO A 153 -7.63 9.36 -1.21
CA PRO A 153 -7.67 10.16 0.01
C PRO A 153 -8.06 9.35 1.26
N VAL A 154 -9.02 8.42 1.14
CA VAL A 154 -9.50 7.63 2.27
C VAL A 154 -8.44 6.64 2.74
N SER A 155 -7.78 5.92 1.82
CA SER A 155 -6.66 5.04 2.16
C SER A 155 -5.53 5.80 2.84
N ARG A 156 -5.22 7.03 2.38
CA ARG A 156 -4.22 7.89 3.02
C ARG A 156 -4.63 8.29 4.44
N TYR A 157 -5.90 8.63 4.67
CA TYR A 157 -6.39 8.92 6.02
C TYR A 157 -6.29 7.70 6.93
N LEU A 158 -6.71 6.53 6.45
CA LEU A 158 -6.61 5.28 7.20
C LEU A 158 -5.16 4.93 7.54
N LEU A 159 -4.25 5.03 6.58
CA LEU A 159 -2.82 4.81 6.81
C LEU A 159 -2.22 5.84 7.77
N SER A 160 -2.74 7.07 7.81
CA SER A 160 -2.30 8.10 8.74
C SER A 160 -2.58 7.73 10.19
N PHE A 161 -3.67 7.04 10.49
CA PHE A 161 -3.97 6.54 11.85
C PHE A 161 -2.92 5.55 12.35
N ALA A 162 -2.30 4.78 11.45
CA ALA A 162 -1.20 3.88 11.79
C ALA A 162 0.19 4.55 11.72
N GLY A 163 0.26 5.83 11.36
CA GLY A 163 1.53 6.56 11.22
C GLY A 163 2.18 6.45 9.83
N PHE A 164 1.52 5.82 8.85
CA PHE A 164 2.04 5.68 7.47
C PHE A 164 1.62 6.81 6.52
N GLY A 165 0.81 7.77 6.97
CA GLY A 165 0.14 8.75 6.11
C GLY A 165 0.96 9.93 5.62
N PHE A 166 2.14 10.18 6.16
CA PHE A 166 2.80 11.49 6.02
C PHE A 166 3.84 11.59 4.92
N SER A 167 4.12 10.60 4.11
CA SER A 167 4.90 10.82 2.90
C SER A 167 4.76 9.76 1.83
N THR A 168 4.57 10.25 0.65
CA THR A 168 5.01 9.65 -0.59
C THR A 168 6.51 9.34 -0.45
N SER A 169 6.88 8.08 -0.44
CA SER A 169 8.21 7.52 -0.68
C SER A 169 9.29 7.51 0.39
N ALA A 170 9.31 8.19 1.50
CA ALA A 170 10.58 8.25 2.22
C ALA A 170 10.60 8.07 3.74
N ARG A 171 9.47 7.93 4.43
CA ARG A 171 9.52 8.20 5.88
C ARG A 171 9.02 7.12 6.85
N ILE A 172 8.98 5.87 6.48
CA ILE A 172 9.09 4.81 7.49
C ILE A 172 10.53 4.82 8.08
N ALA A 173 11.47 5.40 7.36
CA ALA A 173 12.88 5.51 7.76
C ALA A 173 13.22 6.62 8.72
N THR A 174 12.39 7.63 8.88
CA THR A 174 12.75 8.84 9.64
C THR A 174 11.87 9.05 10.88
N LEU A 175 11.32 8.02 11.46
CA LEU A 175 10.71 8.10 12.79
C LEU A 175 11.73 8.08 13.94
N VAL A 176 13.02 8.01 13.64
CA VAL A 176 14.08 8.27 14.62
C VAL A 176 14.82 9.53 14.19
N PRO A 177 14.68 10.66 14.89
CA PRO A 177 15.56 11.79 14.68
C PRO A 177 17.00 11.31 14.95
N ARG A 178 17.81 11.19 13.91
CA ARG A 178 19.26 11.06 14.08
C ARG A 178 19.74 12.41 14.62
N LEU A 179 19.97 12.48 15.90
CA LEU A 179 20.72 13.59 16.48
C LEU A 179 22.09 13.60 15.79
N PRO A 180 22.47 14.68 15.12
CA PRO A 180 23.80 14.76 14.51
C PRO A 180 24.81 14.67 15.64
N ALA A 181 25.70 13.68 15.57
CA ALA A 181 26.89 13.66 16.40
C ALA A 181 27.71 14.90 16.04
N ALA A 182 28.04 15.71 17.03
CA ALA A 182 28.82 16.93 16.83
C ALA A 182 30.17 16.57 16.20
N GLY A 183 30.38 16.97 14.93
CA GLY A 183 31.65 16.81 14.23
C GLY A 183 31.62 16.12 12.86
N GLU A 184 30.49 15.63 12.39
CA GLU A 184 30.42 15.09 11.01
C GLU A 184 30.13 16.20 9.99
N PRO A 185 30.89 16.27 8.88
CA PRO A 185 30.58 17.19 7.79
C PRO A 185 29.23 16.81 7.16
N PRO A 186 28.47 17.78 6.58
CA PRO A 186 27.20 17.51 5.97
C PRO A 186 27.40 16.50 4.84
N ALA A 187 26.85 15.31 5.03
CA ALA A 187 26.87 14.25 4.01
C ALA A 187 26.21 14.78 2.74
N SER A 188 27.02 14.89 1.69
CA SER A 188 26.58 15.17 0.34
C SER A 188 25.42 14.26 -0.04
N SER A 189 24.38 14.85 -0.57
CA SER A 189 23.04 14.36 -0.87
C SER A 189 22.95 13.27 -1.97
N THR A 190 23.79 12.24 -1.96
CA THR A 190 23.85 11.25 -3.04
C THR A 190 23.77 9.80 -2.59
N ALA A 191 23.36 9.52 -1.37
CA ALA A 191 22.98 8.18 -0.95
C ALA A 191 21.64 8.24 -0.23
N SER A 192 20.59 8.53 -0.97
CA SER A 192 19.24 8.13 -0.60
C SER A 192 19.25 6.60 -0.53
N GLN A 193 19.58 6.06 0.64
CA GLN A 193 19.23 4.68 0.96
C GLN A 193 17.71 4.61 0.84
N GLN A 194 17.26 4.24 -0.34
CA GLN A 194 15.88 3.86 -0.60
C GLN A 194 15.60 2.72 0.36
N LEU A 195 14.92 3.04 1.46
CA LEU A 195 14.30 1.98 2.23
C LEU A 195 13.45 1.14 1.29
N PRO A 196 13.41 -0.17 1.53
CA PRO A 196 12.57 -1.03 0.75
C PRO A 196 11.18 -0.41 0.75
N GLU A 197 10.73 -0.09 -0.41
CA GLU A 197 9.34 0.23 -0.67
C GLU A 197 8.55 -0.90 -0.04
N VAL A 198 7.84 -0.62 1.07
CA VAL A 198 7.01 -1.63 1.71
C VAL A 198 6.04 -2.06 0.65
N ALA A 199 6.30 -3.22 0.10
CA ALA A 199 5.63 -3.72 -1.06
C ALA A 199 4.14 -3.77 -0.74
N ASP A 200 3.38 -3.05 -1.52
CA ASP A 200 1.92 -3.01 -1.53
C ASP A 200 1.26 -2.38 -0.28
N LYS A 201 0.92 -1.11 -0.38
CA LYS A 201 0.12 -0.37 0.62
C LYS A 201 -1.21 -1.04 0.97
N ARG A 202 -1.72 -1.94 0.12
CA ARG A 202 -2.89 -2.77 0.41
C ARG A 202 -2.65 -3.70 1.60
N ARG A 203 -1.46 -4.30 1.68
CA ARG A 203 -1.10 -5.16 2.80
C ARG A 203 -1.07 -4.36 4.10
N LEU A 204 -0.57 -3.13 4.06
CA LEU A 204 -0.60 -2.23 5.21
C LEU A 204 -2.04 -1.90 5.63
N LEU A 205 -2.95 -1.68 4.68
CA LEU A 205 -4.37 -1.47 4.98
C LEU A 205 -5.03 -2.71 5.58
N SER A 206 -4.67 -3.92 5.13
CA SER A 206 -5.24 -5.16 5.68
C SER A 206 -4.81 -5.41 7.13
N MET A 207 -3.61 -5.00 7.51
CA MET A 207 -3.09 -5.14 8.88
C MET A 207 -3.32 -3.89 9.74
N LEU A 208 -4.11 -2.91 9.27
CA LEU A 208 -4.30 -1.64 9.94
C LEU A 208 -4.78 -1.80 11.39
N GLY A 209 -5.68 -2.74 11.65
CA GLY A 209 -6.19 -3.02 13.00
C GLY A 209 -5.09 -3.44 13.98
N LEU A 210 -4.11 -4.23 13.55
CA LEU A 210 -2.95 -4.61 14.35
C LEU A 210 -1.95 -3.46 14.50
N ALA A 211 -1.75 -2.71 13.42
CA ALA A 211 -0.80 -1.61 13.37
C ALA A 211 -1.23 -0.41 14.24
N MET A 212 -2.52 -0.19 14.40
CA MET A 212 -3.08 0.92 15.20
C MET A 212 -3.12 0.64 16.71
N GLN A 213 -2.98 -0.61 17.15
CA GLN A 213 -2.99 -0.94 18.57
C GLN A 213 -1.82 -0.28 19.28
N LYS A 214 -2.11 0.42 20.39
CA LYS A 214 -1.05 1.00 21.25
C LYS A 214 -0.29 -0.07 22.01
N THR A 215 -1.00 -1.09 22.51
CA THR A 215 -0.40 -2.24 23.18
C THR A 215 0.19 -3.18 22.15
N ARG A 216 1.50 -3.35 22.17
CA ARG A 216 2.22 -4.25 21.30
C ARG A 216 2.27 -5.63 21.91
N THR A 217 1.56 -6.59 21.34
CA THR A 217 1.49 -7.98 21.82
C THR A 217 2.30 -8.89 20.92
N ALA A 218 2.76 -10.05 21.47
CA ALA A 218 3.46 -11.07 20.70
C ALA A 218 2.59 -11.62 19.55
N GLU A 219 1.29 -11.84 19.81
CA GLU A 219 0.33 -12.28 18.81
C GLU A 219 0.14 -11.22 17.69
N GLY A 220 0.07 -9.93 18.07
CA GLY A 220 -0.01 -8.86 17.11
C GLY A 220 1.24 -8.78 16.23
N LEU A 221 2.42 -8.98 16.81
CA LEU A 221 3.68 -9.06 16.05
C LEU A 221 3.66 -10.25 15.08
N ALA A 222 3.29 -11.45 15.56
CA ALA A 222 3.17 -12.62 14.71
C ALA A 222 2.18 -12.39 13.56
N GLY A 223 1.03 -11.75 13.83
CA GLY A 223 0.02 -11.40 12.84
C GLY A 223 0.56 -10.43 11.78
N VAL A 224 1.25 -9.37 12.19
CA VAL A 224 1.85 -8.40 11.25
C VAL A 224 2.90 -9.06 10.36
N LEU A 225 3.77 -9.89 10.92
CA LEU A 225 4.81 -10.57 10.16
C LEU A 225 4.26 -11.67 9.23
N SER A 226 3.17 -12.35 9.62
CA SER A 226 2.49 -13.34 8.78
C SER A 226 1.91 -12.71 7.50
N HIS A 227 1.56 -11.42 7.53
CA HIS A 227 1.18 -10.69 6.32
C HIS A 227 2.36 -10.45 5.37
N ALA A 228 3.58 -10.28 5.89
CA ALA A 228 4.77 -10.10 5.06
C ALA A 228 5.22 -11.41 4.43
N VAL A 229 5.11 -12.51 5.17
CA VAL A 229 5.57 -13.83 4.72
C VAL A 229 4.41 -14.84 4.84
N PRO A 230 3.45 -14.84 3.90
CA PRO A 230 2.29 -15.72 3.95
C PRO A 230 2.65 -17.21 3.87
N ASP A 231 3.80 -17.55 3.25
CA ASP A 231 4.30 -18.92 3.08
C ASP A 231 5.16 -19.39 4.25
N ALA A 232 5.04 -18.78 5.43
CA ALA A 232 5.74 -19.19 6.62
C ALA A 232 4.84 -19.13 7.86
N SER A 233 5.05 -20.02 8.80
CA SER A 233 4.47 -19.88 10.13
C SER A 233 5.41 -19.07 11.02
N ILE A 234 4.83 -18.18 11.83
CA ILE A 234 5.59 -17.29 12.69
C ILE A 234 5.17 -17.52 14.14
N ALA A 235 6.16 -17.74 14.98
CA ALA A 235 6.00 -17.84 16.41
C ALA A 235 6.89 -16.79 17.09
N VAL A 236 6.38 -16.17 18.14
CA VAL A 236 7.11 -15.18 18.94
C VAL A 236 7.33 -15.75 20.33
N GLU A 237 8.58 -15.89 20.72
CA GLU A 237 8.98 -16.28 22.06
C GLU A 237 9.28 -15.03 22.87
N GLU A 238 8.50 -14.80 23.90
CA GLU A 238 8.67 -13.67 24.81
C GLU A 238 9.79 -13.92 25.80
N PHE A 239 10.31 -12.86 26.41
CA PHE A 239 11.32 -12.93 27.48
C PHE A 239 12.58 -13.71 27.10
N HIS A 240 13.02 -13.57 25.85
CA HIS A 240 14.21 -14.26 25.37
C HIS A 240 15.47 -13.78 26.10
N PRO A 241 16.24 -14.70 26.78
CA PRO A 241 17.41 -14.31 27.55
C PRO A 241 18.56 -13.86 26.63
N VAL A 242 19.06 -12.66 26.83
CA VAL A 242 20.23 -12.14 26.13
C VAL A 242 21.31 -11.77 27.15
N TRP A 243 22.52 -12.25 26.92
CA TRP A 243 23.66 -11.87 27.74
C TRP A 243 24.05 -10.43 27.48
N ARG A 244 24.06 -9.60 28.53
CA ARG A 244 24.54 -8.23 28.52
C ARG A 244 25.86 -8.15 29.27
N GLN A 245 26.91 -7.70 28.61
CA GLN A 245 28.19 -7.47 29.22
C GLN A 245 28.20 -6.07 29.82
N ILE A 246 28.82 -5.94 30.98
CA ILE A 246 29.01 -4.67 31.68
C ILE A 246 30.50 -4.31 31.48
N ASP A 247 30.73 -3.31 30.66
CA ASP A 247 32.12 -2.94 30.28
C ASP A 247 32.81 -2.09 31.35
N ASP A 248 32.06 -1.25 32.08
CA ASP A 248 32.59 -0.37 33.12
C ASP A 248 31.97 -0.68 34.47
N VAL A 249 32.59 -1.52 35.23
CA VAL A 249 32.24 -1.75 36.64
C VAL A 249 33.11 -0.83 37.51
N GLU A 250 32.59 0.33 37.87
CA GLU A 250 33.23 1.16 38.88
C GLU A 250 33.14 0.47 40.25
N PRO A 251 34.24 0.39 41.02
CA PRO A 251 34.20 -0.17 42.37
C PRO A 251 33.30 0.72 43.25
N ALA A 252 32.21 0.13 43.74
CA ALA A 252 31.27 0.79 44.64
C ALA A 252 31.40 0.27 46.07
N ALA A 253 31.04 1.08 47.04
CA ALA A 253 31.07 0.67 48.45
C ALA A 253 29.98 -0.39 48.74
N LEU A 254 30.21 -1.26 49.69
CA LEU A 254 29.27 -2.27 50.08
C LEU A 254 27.99 -1.64 50.63
N GLY A 255 26.83 -1.97 50.00
CA GLY A 255 25.53 -1.37 50.35
C GLY A 255 25.08 -0.27 49.36
N GLU A 256 25.93 0.20 48.47
CA GLU A 256 25.58 1.00 47.33
C GLU A 256 25.31 0.12 46.09
N GLN A 257 24.95 0.70 44.96
CA GLN A 257 24.60 -0.03 43.72
C GLN A 257 25.84 -0.80 43.18
N CYS A 258 26.19 -1.89 43.84
CA CYS A 258 27.31 -2.75 43.44
C CYS A 258 26.82 -3.91 42.60
N LEU A 259 27.17 -3.91 41.31
CA LEU A 259 26.95 -5.02 40.39
C LEU A 259 28.10 -6.03 40.52
N LEU A 260 27.82 -7.25 40.96
CA LEU A 260 28.77 -8.37 41.01
C LEU A 260 28.76 -9.11 39.67
N GLY A 261 29.95 -9.19 39.04
CA GLY A 261 30.13 -9.95 37.82
C GLY A 261 30.31 -9.10 36.56
N ARG A 262 30.66 -9.76 35.46
CA ARG A 262 30.96 -9.11 34.17
C ARG A 262 29.75 -9.00 33.24
N GLY A 263 28.59 -9.39 33.70
CA GLY A 263 27.39 -9.35 32.90
C GLY A 263 26.20 -10.06 33.53
N PHE A 264 25.05 -9.94 32.92
CA PHE A 264 23.80 -10.56 33.37
C PHE A 264 22.93 -10.97 32.18
N TYR A 265 21.95 -11.84 32.43
CA TYR A 265 20.94 -12.18 31.43
C TYR A 265 19.77 -11.20 31.51
N ASP A 266 19.61 -10.38 30.48
CA ASP A 266 18.43 -9.54 30.29
C ASP A 266 17.33 -10.37 29.62
N ARG A 267 16.14 -10.40 30.23
CA ARG A 267 14.94 -11.07 29.70
C ARG A 267 13.79 -10.10 29.42
N ALA A 268 13.93 -8.82 29.80
CA ALA A 268 12.82 -7.90 29.78
C ALA A 268 12.57 -7.31 28.36
N ASN A 269 13.63 -7.11 27.60
CA ASN A 269 13.59 -6.23 26.43
C ASN A 269 13.71 -6.97 25.09
N THR A 270 13.92 -8.30 25.09
CA THR A 270 14.17 -9.04 23.85
C THR A 270 13.13 -10.12 23.62
N VAL A 271 12.59 -10.16 22.41
CA VAL A 271 11.73 -11.24 21.92
C VAL A 271 12.48 -12.02 20.84
N ARG A 272 12.23 -13.31 20.75
CA ARG A 272 12.72 -14.13 19.64
C ARG A 272 11.58 -14.38 18.67
N VAL A 273 11.80 -14.05 17.38
CA VAL A 273 10.88 -14.33 16.30
C VAL A 273 11.39 -15.57 15.56
N VAL A 274 10.61 -16.64 15.60
CA VAL A 274 10.89 -17.90 14.91
C VAL A 274 10.03 -17.95 13.65
N ILE A 275 10.69 -18.00 12.49
CA ILE A 275 10.04 -18.08 11.18
C ILE A 275 10.27 -19.49 10.63
N THR A 276 9.18 -20.22 10.37
CA THR A 276 9.23 -21.56 9.80
C THR A 276 8.66 -21.54 8.39
N PRO A 277 9.50 -21.47 7.35
CA PRO A 277 9.05 -21.43 5.97
C PRO A 277 8.43 -22.75 5.52
N ALA A 278 7.40 -22.68 4.70
CA ALA A 278 6.69 -23.84 4.15
C ALA A 278 7.29 -24.32 2.81
N SER A 279 8.05 -23.48 2.11
CA SER A 279 8.62 -23.78 0.80
C SER A 279 10.10 -23.40 0.71
N ARG A 280 10.80 -24.00 -0.24
CA ARG A 280 12.20 -23.65 -0.55
C ARG A 280 12.34 -22.21 -1.03
N GLU A 281 11.37 -21.71 -1.78
CA GLU A 281 11.34 -20.33 -2.28
C GLU A 281 11.26 -19.35 -1.11
N ALA A 282 10.43 -19.65 -0.10
CA ALA A 282 10.32 -18.85 1.11
C ALA A 282 11.65 -18.84 1.91
N VAL A 283 12.38 -19.97 1.96
CA VAL A 283 13.71 -20.03 2.59
C VAL A 283 14.67 -19.06 1.90
N LEU A 284 14.73 -19.07 0.56
CA LEU A 284 15.62 -18.21 -0.20
C LEU A 284 15.23 -16.73 -0.12
N ALA A 285 13.93 -16.43 -0.07
CA ALA A 285 13.42 -15.06 0.03
C ALA A 285 13.70 -14.42 1.41
N LEU A 286 13.86 -15.23 2.46
CA LEU A 286 14.14 -14.76 3.82
C LEU A 286 15.64 -14.54 4.11
N VAL A 287 16.53 -14.91 3.21
CA VAL A 287 17.97 -14.68 3.39
C VAL A 287 18.24 -13.16 3.49
N PRO A 288 19.16 -12.73 4.40
CA PRO A 288 19.53 -11.34 4.54
C PRO A 288 19.91 -10.69 3.21
N GLY A 289 19.36 -9.49 2.97
CA GLY A 289 19.52 -8.77 1.70
C GLY A 289 18.43 -9.04 0.65
N GLN A 290 17.60 -10.07 0.81
CA GLN A 290 16.46 -10.33 -0.07
C GLN A 290 15.25 -9.45 0.27
N PRO A 291 14.30 -9.24 -0.67
CA PRO A 291 13.15 -8.36 -0.47
C PRO A 291 12.29 -8.74 0.75
N ALA A 292 11.96 -10.03 0.92
CA ALA A 292 11.13 -10.48 2.03
C ALA A 292 11.81 -10.25 3.40
N HIS A 293 13.13 -10.50 3.51
CA HIS A 293 13.87 -10.20 4.73
C HIS A 293 13.84 -8.70 5.05
N ARG A 294 14.02 -7.83 4.04
CA ARG A 294 13.96 -6.38 4.23
C ARG A 294 12.58 -5.91 4.67
N GLU A 295 11.53 -6.50 4.11
CA GLU A 295 10.14 -6.23 4.52
C GLU A 295 9.89 -6.65 5.97
N VAL A 296 10.32 -7.85 6.36
CA VAL A 296 10.24 -8.33 7.75
C VAL A 296 10.96 -7.39 8.71
N MET A 297 12.20 -6.98 8.39
CA MET A 297 12.96 -6.04 9.23
C MET A 297 12.29 -4.67 9.34
N ALA A 298 11.69 -4.17 8.25
CA ALA A 298 10.95 -2.91 8.27
C ALA A 298 9.70 -2.98 9.15
N LEU A 299 8.96 -4.09 9.09
CA LEU A 299 7.76 -4.31 9.92
C LEU A 299 8.12 -4.54 11.39
N LEU A 300 9.21 -5.27 11.67
CA LEU A 300 9.73 -5.38 13.03
C LEU A 300 10.07 -4.02 13.63
N ARG A 301 10.81 -3.20 12.88
CA ARG A 301 11.14 -1.84 13.29
C ARG A 301 9.89 -1.01 13.56
N PHE A 302 8.89 -1.11 12.69
CA PHE A 302 7.64 -0.39 12.85
C PHE A 302 6.86 -0.85 14.08
N TYR A 303 6.76 -2.17 14.30
CA TYR A 303 5.95 -2.72 15.37
C TYR A 303 6.61 -2.60 16.74
N LEU A 304 7.88 -2.94 16.87
CA LEU A 304 8.62 -2.90 18.15
C LEU A 304 9.13 -1.51 18.50
N GLY A 305 9.33 -0.64 17.50
CA GLY A 305 9.91 0.68 17.72
C GLY A 305 11.35 0.58 18.20
N TYR A 306 11.69 1.43 19.18
CA TYR A 306 13.03 1.48 19.79
C TYR A 306 13.10 0.85 21.17
N GLU A 307 11.96 0.48 21.76
CA GLU A 307 11.86 0.00 23.14
C GLU A 307 12.26 -1.47 23.29
N SER A 308 11.99 -2.26 22.26
CA SER A 308 12.19 -3.70 22.30
C SER A 308 13.13 -4.17 21.19
N GLU A 309 13.90 -5.21 21.51
CA GLU A 309 14.79 -5.89 20.58
C GLU A 309 14.15 -7.18 20.06
N ALA A 310 14.55 -7.60 18.88
CA ALA A 310 14.13 -8.88 18.32
C ALA A 310 15.31 -9.67 17.78
N ASP A 311 15.35 -10.95 18.14
CA ASP A 311 16.25 -11.96 17.61
C ASP A 311 15.50 -12.77 16.54
N LEU A 312 15.92 -12.69 15.27
CA LEU A 312 15.27 -13.39 14.17
C LEU A 312 15.94 -14.71 13.91
N GLN A 313 15.18 -15.78 14.03
CA GLN A 313 15.63 -17.12 13.77
C GLN A 313 14.72 -17.82 12.77
N MET A 314 15.29 -18.48 11.79
CA MET A 314 14.57 -19.30 10.83
C MET A 314 14.76 -20.77 11.18
N HIS A 315 13.65 -21.52 11.32
CA HIS A 315 13.64 -22.96 11.51
C HIS A 315 13.29 -23.64 10.20
N VAL A 316 14.26 -24.26 9.55
CA VAL A 316 14.08 -24.90 8.25
C VAL A 316 14.13 -26.40 8.38
N ARG A 317 13.16 -27.08 7.81
CA ARG A 317 13.19 -28.54 7.65
C ARG A 317 14.31 -28.90 6.66
N ALA A 318 15.04 -29.98 6.95
CA ALA A 318 16.18 -30.40 6.14
C ALA A 318 15.82 -30.69 4.66
N ASP A 319 14.58 -31.09 4.39
CA ASP A 319 14.07 -31.36 3.02
C ASP A 319 13.82 -30.08 2.21
N LEU A 320 13.60 -28.95 2.89
CA LEU A 320 13.39 -27.64 2.25
C LEU A 320 14.70 -26.88 2.02
N MET A 321 15.81 -27.32 2.65
CA MET A 321 17.10 -26.65 2.42
C MET A 321 17.53 -26.81 0.95
N PRO A 322 18.03 -25.73 0.32
CA PRO A 322 18.61 -25.81 -1.01
C PRO A 322 19.79 -26.78 -1.03
N LYS A 323 19.93 -27.54 -2.12
CA LYS A 323 21.14 -28.35 -2.32
C LYS A 323 22.36 -27.43 -2.38
N PRO A 324 23.51 -27.86 -1.83
CA PRO A 324 24.73 -27.07 -1.91
C PRO A 324 25.21 -26.98 -3.36
N MET A 325 24.94 -25.86 -4.01
CA MET A 325 25.38 -25.55 -5.35
C MET A 325 26.16 -24.26 -5.32
N LEU A 326 27.29 -24.19 -6.04
CA LEU A 326 28.11 -22.98 -6.15
C LEU A 326 27.49 -21.95 -7.15
N GLU A 327 26.18 -21.73 -7.03
CA GLU A 327 25.46 -20.77 -7.85
C GLU A 327 25.23 -19.46 -7.06
N PRO A 328 25.53 -18.28 -7.63
CA PRO A 328 25.57 -16.99 -6.90
C PRO A 328 24.25 -16.51 -6.32
N ARG A 329 23.14 -17.19 -6.48
CA ARG A 329 21.84 -16.82 -5.89
C ARG A 329 21.16 -17.91 -5.09
N GLN A 330 21.71 -19.11 -5.08
CA GLN A 330 21.12 -20.26 -4.42
C GLN A 330 21.89 -20.72 -3.18
N ALA A 331 23.19 -20.43 -3.11
CA ALA A 331 24.02 -20.77 -1.97
C ALA A 331 24.49 -19.53 -1.23
N ASN A 332 23.95 -19.29 -0.07
CA ASN A 332 24.40 -18.23 0.85
C ASN A 332 25.04 -18.89 2.05
N LEU A 333 26.35 -18.72 2.21
CA LEU A 333 27.11 -19.28 3.32
C LEU A 333 26.58 -18.76 4.66
N GLY A 334 26.33 -19.68 5.60
CA GLY A 334 25.75 -19.36 6.91
C GLY A 334 24.21 -19.32 6.93
N PHE A 335 23.54 -19.31 5.78
CA PHE A 335 22.08 -19.23 5.72
C PHE A 335 21.41 -20.41 4.99
N THR A 336 21.91 -20.79 3.82
CA THR A 336 21.31 -21.84 3.00
C THR A 336 22.28 -22.97 2.64
N ALA A 337 23.58 -22.81 2.92
CA ALA A 337 24.58 -23.82 2.66
C ALA A 337 24.58 -24.86 3.80
N GLN A 338 24.11 -26.06 3.54
CA GLN A 338 24.16 -27.19 4.46
C GLN A 338 24.99 -28.31 3.82
N LEU A 339 25.94 -28.88 4.57
CA LEU A 339 26.64 -30.06 4.15
C LEU A 339 25.69 -31.27 4.16
N GLU A 340 25.79 -32.15 3.18
CA GLU A 340 25.01 -33.38 3.14
C GLU A 340 25.29 -34.22 4.42
N ALA A 341 24.21 -34.63 5.05
CA ALA A 341 24.34 -35.53 6.18
C ALA A 341 24.83 -36.91 5.68
N PRO A 342 25.74 -37.54 6.37
CA PRO A 342 26.19 -38.89 5.98
C PRO A 342 25.01 -39.87 5.93
N ALA A 343 25.02 -40.77 4.95
CA ALA A 343 23.91 -41.67 4.63
C ALA A 343 23.37 -42.51 5.81
N TRP A 344 24.19 -42.76 6.84
CA TRP A 344 23.76 -43.47 8.05
C TRP A 344 22.87 -42.66 9.01
N SER A 345 22.79 -41.33 8.85
CA SER A 345 21.98 -40.47 9.72
C SER A 345 20.53 -40.27 9.21
N SER A 346 20.19 -40.81 8.04
CA SER A 346 18.90 -40.61 7.38
C SER A 346 17.84 -41.68 7.64
N ALA A 347 18.15 -42.72 8.44
CA ALA A 347 17.21 -43.79 8.71
C ALA A 347 16.23 -43.44 9.83
N GLY A 348 15.01 -43.00 9.47
CA GLY A 348 13.81 -43.11 10.31
C GLY A 348 13.64 -42.14 11.49
N GLY A 349 14.44 -41.07 11.61
CA GLY A 349 14.30 -40.06 12.64
C GLY A 349 13.29 -38.93 12.29
N PRO A 350 12.79 -38.18 13.29
CA PRO A 350 11.96 -37.03 13.05
C PRO A 350 12.68 -36.01 12.12
N ALA A 351 11.92 -35.34 11.28
CA ALA A 351 12.47 -34.38 10.29
C ALA A 351 13.44 -33.40 10.99
N ARG A 352 14.71 -33.45 10.58
CA ARG A 352 15.77 -32.61 11.18
C ARG A 352 15.46 -31.15 10.89
N ILE A 353 15.38 -30.33 11.93
CA ILE A 353 15.19 -28.90 11.84
C ILE A 353 16.55 -28.21 11.96
N THR A 354 16.91 -27.44 10.98
CA THR A 354 18.10 -26.58 11.00
C THR A 354 17.70 -25.17 11.45
N ARG A 355 18.40 -24.66 12.44
CA ARG A 355 18.18 -23.29 12.97
C ARG A 355 19.19 -22.35 12.31
N VAL A 356 18.68 -21.28 11.70
CA VAL A 356 19.47 -20.29 10.99
C VAL A 356 19.20 -18.93 11.60
N GLN A 357 20.25 -18.21 11.99
CA GLN A 357 20.14 -16.85 12.48
C GLN A 357 20.01 -15.89 11.30
N LEU A 358 18.89 -15.16 11.22
CA LEU A 358 18.63 -14.20 10.15
C LEU A 358 19.12 -12.78 10.46
N GLY A 359 19.23 -12.44 11.74
CA GLY A 359 19.66 -11.13 12.19
C GLY A 359 19.05 -10.75 13.52
N ARG A 360 19.38 -9.52 13.95
CA ARG A 360 18.87 -8.97 15.20
C ARG A 360 18.44 -7.52 14.99
N TRP A 361 17.29 -7.16 15.52
CA TRP A 361 16.84 -5.78 15.68
C TRP A 361 17.17 -5.32 17.09
N ASN A 362 17.96 -4.25 17.25
CA ASN A 362 18.45 -3.76 18.54
C ASN A 362 17.84 -2.40 18.95
N GLY A 363 16.71 -2.01 18.34
CA GLY A 363 16.03 -0.76 18.66
C GLY A 363 16.70 0.53 18.14
N ALA A 364 18.01 0.55 18.01
CA ALA A 364 18.78 1.78 17.70
C ALA A 364 19.17 1.97 16.23
N GLY A 365 18.69 1.08 15.32
CA GLY A 365 19.21 0.98 13.96
C GLY A 365 20.55 0.22 13.94
N GLU A 366 20.97 -0.22 12.76
CA GLU A 366 22.23 -0.96 12.58
C GLU A 366 23.40 -0.20 13.21
N ARG A 367 23.70 -0.48 14.46
CA ARG A 367 25.07 -0.37 14.92
C ARG A 367 25.81 -1.50 14.22
N THR A 368 26.64 -1.14 13.25
CA THR A 368 27.62 -2.02 12.65
C THR A 368 28.13 -2.99 13.70
N ALA A 369 27.97 -4.29 13.45
CA ALA A 369 28.50 -5.35 14.30
C ALA A 369 29.95 -5.03 14.59
N SER A 370 30.23 -4.48 15.76
CA SER A 370 31.57 -4.29 16.24
C SER A 370 32.15 -5.69 16.50
N ARG A 371 33.06 -6.06 15.62
CA ARG A 371 34.13 -7.04 15.76
C ARG A 371 33.96 -7.97 16.96
N THR A 372 33.47 -9.16 16.69
CA THR A 372 33.82 -10.30 17.50
C THR A 372 35.32 -10.51 17.32
N THR A 373 36.13 -9.96 18.20
CA THR A 373 37.52 -10.36 18.36
C THR A 373 37.50 -11.78 18.86
N THR A 374 37.70 -12.73 17.95
CA THR A 374 38.16 -14.07 18.27
C THR A 374 39.49 -13.93 18.99
N GLY A 375 39.43 -13.94 20.32
CA GLY A 375 40.62 -14.09 21.17
C GLY A 375 41.14 -15.51 20.96
N THR A 376 42.17 -15.60 20.13
CA THR A 376 43.07 -16.76 20.08
C THR A 376 43.78 -16.84 21.42
N GLY A 377 43.28 -17.70 22.31
CA GLY A 377 43.97 -18.08 23.52
C GLY A 377 45.20 -18.91 23.13
N ALA A 378 46.37 -18.29 23.18
CA ALA A 378 47.63 -19.00 23.22
C ALA A 378 47.77 -19.64 24.60
N CYS A 379 47.85 -20.97 24.68
CA CYS A 379 48.39 -21.69 25.81
C CYS A 379 49.87 -21.37 25.94
N ALA A 380 50.29 -21.00 27.13
CA ALA A 380 51.60 -21.25 27.71
C ALA A 380 51.39 -21.54 29.20
#